data_503386ecf775ed534d31b61dd058b142
#
_entry.id   503386ecf775ed534d31b61dd058b142
#
_cell.length_a   1.000
_cell.length_b   1.000
_cell.length_c   1.000
_cell.angle_alpha   90.00
_cell.angle_beta   90.00
_cell.angle_gamma   90.00
#
_symmetry.space_group_name_H-M   'P 1'
#
loop_
_entity.id
_entity.type
_entity.pdbx_description
1 polymer ?
#
loop_
_entity_poly.entity_id
_entity_poly.type
_entity_poly.pdbx_seq_one_letter_code
_entity_poly.pdbx_strand_id
1 'polypeptide(L)'
;MSVDYSSILIYGFKIPLTNENCAAMFRATGGKEFWEYSDIVDEQFPEMTFITDNGCSDPDFVYFGVAIDDEIELDPTEVKGWIKNQEYKIPHAFNQFFGEEFYEQLGCPMLKLYNFVRPW
;
A
#
# COMPACT_ATOMS: atom_id res chain seq x y z
N MET A 1 -28.74 1.86 8.42
CA MET A 1 -27.42 1.29 8.75
C MET A 1 -26.37 2.36 8.57
N SER A 2 -25.59 2.63 9.58
CA SER A 2 -24.51 3.61 9.49
C SER A 2 -23.26 2.96 8.90
N VAL A 3 -22.57 3.71 8.04
CA VAL A 3 -21.27 3.30 7.49
C VAL A 3 -20.19 3.94 8.36
N ASP A 4 -19.26 3.12 8.84
CA ASP A 4 -18.13 3.63 9.58
C ASP A 4 -17.08 4.16 8.60
N TYR A 5 -16.45 5.27 8.97
CA TYR A 5 -15.39 5.90 8.20
C TYR A 5 -14.11 5.97 9.02
N SER A 6 -12.99 5.69 8.39
CA SER A 6 -11.67 5.82 9.00
C SER A 6 -10.79 6.73 8.15
N SER A 7 -10.08 7.64 8.80
CA SER A 7 -9.07 8.45 8.15
C SER A 7 -7.78 7.63 8.07
N ILE A 8 -7.25 7.47 6.88
CA ILE A 8 -6.05 6.69 6.61
C ILE A 8 -4.96 7.62 6.10
N LEU A 9 -3.80 7.54 6.72
CA LEU A 9 -2.60 8.24 6.30
C LEU A 9 -1.53 7.19 6.02
N ILE A 10 -1.07 7.12 4.78
CA ILE A 10 -0.10 6.11 4.34
C ILE A 10 0.97 6.73 3.45
N TYR A 11 2.22 6.35 3.69
CA TYR A 11 3.36 6.71 2.84
C TYR A 11 3.72 5.50 1.99
N GLY A 12 3.59 5.62 0.66
CA GLY A 12 3.84 4.48 -0.20
C GLY A 12 3.38 4.70 -1.65
N PHE A 13 2.88 3.62 -2.24
CA PHE A 13 2.41 3.58 -3.63
C PHE A 13 0.89 3.47 -3.69
N LYS A 14 0.30 4.17 -4.65
CA LYS A 14 -1.12 4.07 -4.99
C LYS A 14 -1.23 3.31 -6.31
N ILE A 15 -1.98 2.21 -6.31
CA ILE A 15 -2.10 1.33 -7.46
C ILE A 15 -3.54 1.37 -7.97
N PRO A 16 -3.77 1.83 -9.21
CA PRO A 16 -5.10 1.76 -9.81
C PRO A 16 -5.50 0.30 -10.02
N LEU A 17 -6.71 -0.06 -9.63
CA LEU A 17 -7.23 -1.42 -9.78
C LEU A 17 -7.89 -1.61 -11.15
N THR A 18 -7.11 -1.43 -12.20
CA THR A 18 -7.51 -1.74 -13.57
C THR A 18 -7.46 -3.26 -13.78
N ASN A 19 -8.16 -3.74 -14.80
CA ASN A 19 -8.11 -5.16 -15.16
C ASN A 19 -6.68 -5.60 -15.48
N GLU A 20 -5.91 -4.75 -16.15
CA GLU A 20 -4.51 -5.00 -16.48
C GLU A 20 -3.64 -5.15 -15.23
N ASN A 21 -3.78 -4.22 -14.28
CA ASN A 21 -3.01 -4.26 -13.03
C ASN A 21 -3.40 -5.45 -12.16
N CYS A 22 -4.69 -5.76 -12.07
CA CYS A 22 -5.17 -6.93 -11.32
C CYS A 22 -4.61 -8.24 -11.91
N ALA A 23 -4.60 -8.37 -13.23
CA ALA A 23 -4.03 -9.52 -13.90
C ALA A 23 -2.51 -9.62 -13.67
N ALA A 24 -1.82 -8.49 -13.69
CA ALA A 24 -0.38 -8.45 -13.43
C ALA A 24 -0.05 -8.85 -12.00
N MET A 25 -0.83 -8.37 -11.02
CA MET A 25 -0.66 -8.75 -9.61
C MET A 25 -0.90 -10.25 -9.41
N PHE A 26 -1.93 -10.79 -10.07
CA PHE A 26 -2.22 -12.23 -10.00
C PHE A 26 -1.04 -13.06 -10.52
N ARG A 27 -0.47 -12.66 -11.65
CA ARG A 27 0.72 -13.34 -12.21
C ARG A 27 1.94 -13.20 -11.31
N ALA A 28 2.16 -11.98 -10.79
CA ALA A 28 3.33 -11.68 -9.98
C ALA A 28 3.35 -12.44 -8.65
N THR A 29 2.18 -12.74 -8.11
CA THR A 29 2.04 -13.46 -6.83
C THR A 29 1.91 -14.98 -7.00
N GLY A 30 2.07 -15.48 -8.22
CA GLY A 30 1.96 -16.92 -8.48
C GLY A 30 0.53 -17.45 -8.43
N GLY A 31 -0.44 -16.60 -8.75
CA GLY A 31 -1.86 -16.99 -8.82
C GLY A 31 -2.62 -16.81 -7.51
N LYS A 32 -2.10 -15.99 -6.59
CA LYS A 32 -2.82 -15.68 -5.35
C LYS A 32 -3.96 -14.70 -5.62
N GLU A 33 -5.06 -14.89 -4.91
CA GLU A 33 -6.22 -14.02 -5.03
C GLU A 33 -6.00 -12.69 -4.32
N PHE A 34 -6.62 -11.63 -4.85
CA PHE A 34 -6.49 -10.26 -4.33
C PHE A 34 -6.82 -10.16 -2.83
N TRP A 35 -7.85 -10.86 -2.37
CA TRP A 35 -8.28 -10.81 -0.98
C TRP A 35 -7.27 -11.44 -0.01
N GLU A 36 -6.32 -12.24 -0.52
CA GLU A 36 -5.26 -12.84 0.29
C GLU A 36 -4.07 -11.90 0.53
N TYR A 37 -3.92 -10.85 -0.30
CA TYR A 37 -2.71 -10.01 -0.30
C TYR A 37 -2.50 -9.29 1.02
N SER A 38 -3.56 -8.76 1.63
CA SER A 38 -3.45 -8.04 2.90
C SER A 38 -2.86 -8.93 4.00
N ASP A 39 -3.36 -10.15 4.11
CA ASP A 39 -2.87 -11.10 5.11
C ASP A 39 -1.43 -11.53 4.86
N ILE A 40 -1.07 -11.74 3.60
CA ILE A 40 0.30 -12.14 3.23
C ILE A 40 1.28 -10.99 3.51
N VAL A 41 0.91 -9.77 3.16
CA VAL A 41 1.74 -8.59 3.42
C VAL A 41 1.92 -8.39 4.93
N ASP A 42 0.87 -8.51 5.72
CA ASP A 42 0.95 -8.42 7.18
C ASP A 42 1.88 -9.47 7.78
N GLU A 43 1.86 -10.68 7.24
CA GLU A 43 2.69 -11.78 7.71
C GLU A 43 4.16 -11.65 7.30
N GLN A 44 4.41 -11.35 6.01
CA GLN A 44 5.77 -11.32 5.45
C GLN A 44 6.47 -9.98 5.65
N PHE A 45 5.71 -8.90 5.68
CA PHE A 45 6.24 -7.54 5.81
C PHE A 45 5.46 -6.79 6.91
N PRO A 46 5.74 -7.08 8.20
CA PRO A 46 4.94 -6.53 9.31
C PRO A 46 4.85 -5.01 9.36
N GLU A 47 5.84 -4.30 8.79
CA GLU A 47 5.84 -2.84 8.75
C GLU A 47 5.00 -2.28 7.59
N MET A 48 4.62 -3.13 6.64
CA MET A 48 3.88 -2.70 5.45
C MET A 48 2.39 -2.93 5.60
N THR A 49 1.62 -2.11 4.91
CA THR A 49 0.16 -2.20 4.86
C THR A 49 -0.27 -2.28 3.41
N PHE A 50 -1.19 -3.18 3.12
CA PHE A 50 -1.89 -3.28 1.84
C PHE A 50 -3.37 -3.04 2.10
N ILE A 51 -3.88 -1.90 1.64
CA ILE A 51 -5.24 -1.47 1.96
C ILE A 51 -5.93 -0.84 0.76
N THR A 52 -7.19 -1.19 0.54
CA THR A 52 -8.02 -0.62 -0.51
C THR A 52 -8.61 0.71 -0.08
N ASP A 53 -9.00 1.55 -1.06
CA ASP A 53 -9.63 2.84 -0.79
C ASP A 53 -11.08 2.73 -0.31
N ASN A 54 -11.70 1.58 -0.44
CA ASN A 54 -13.11 1.38 -0.09
C ASN A 54 -13.36 -0.03 0.43
N GLY A 55 -13.95 -0.14 1.62
CA GLY A 55 -14.32 -1.41 2.23
C GLY A 55 -15.79 -1.77 2.07
N CYS A 56 -16.62 -0.85 1.54
CA CYS A 56 -18.08 -1.03 1.39
C CYS A 56 -18.50 -1.46 0.00
N SER A 57 -17.70 -1.18 -1.01
CA SER A 57 -18.01 -1.47 -2.41
C SER A 57 -16.71 -1.82 -3.15
N ASP A 58 -16.78 -2.03 -4.47
CA ASP A 58 -15.61 -2.34 -5.28
C ASP A 58 -14.61 -1.18 -5.19
N PRO A 59 -13.36 -1.46 -4.80
CA PRO A 59 -12.35 -0.42 -4.71
C PRO A 59 -11.82 -0.02 -6.08
N ASP A 60 -11.42 1.26 -6.20
CA ASP A 60 -10.77 1.78 -7.41
C ASP A 60 -9.25 1.76 -7.30
N PHE A 61 -8.73 1.81 -6.08
CA PHE A 61 -7.30 1.89 -5.80
C PHE A 61 -6.93 1.02 -4.61
N VAL A 62 -5.67 0.61 -4.60
CA VAL A 62 -5.07 0.01 -3.42
C VAL A 62 -3.77 0.76 -3.10
N TYR A 63 -3.43 0.79 -1.82
CA TYR A 63 -2.23 1.44 -1.33
C TYR A 63 -1.31 0.41 -0.70
N PHE A 64 -0.02 0.50 -1.04
CA PHE A 64 1.02 -0.34 -0.45
C PHE A 64 2.08 0.56 0.16
N GLY A 65 2.30 0.45 1.45
CA GLY A 65 3.29 1.27 2.13
C GLY A 65 3.21 1.17 3.64
N VAL A 66 3.65 2.21 4.31
CA VAL A 66 3.65 2.28 5.77
C VAL A 66 2.51 3.19 6.22
N ALA A 67 1.57 2.64 6.97
CA ALA A 67 0.50 3.43 7.58
C ALA A 67 1.06 4.26 8.73
N ILE A 68 0.67 5.52 8.79
CA ILE A 68 1.10 6.43 9.86
C ILE A 68 0.00 6.48 10.89
N ASP A 69 0.36 6.09 12.12
CA ASP A 69 -0.54 6.12 13.25
C ASP A 69 -0.59 7.55 13.84
N ASP A 70 -1.76 7.99 14.25
CA ASP A 70 -1.96 9.30 14.90
C ASP A 70 -1.15 9.45 16.19
N GLU A 71 -0.72 8.36 16.79
CA GLU A 71 0.06 8.36 18.03
C GLU A 71 1.57 8.52 17.81
N ILE A 72 2.03 8.56 16.56
CA ILE A 72 3.45 8.75 16.26
C ILE A 72 3.81 10.22 16.41
N GLU A 73 4.67 10.51 17.38
CA GLU A 73 5.25 11.84 17.57
C GLU A 73 6.71 11.82 17.09
N LEU A 74 6.99 12.59 16.04
CA LEU A 74 8.33 12.72 15.48
C LEU A 74 8.69 14.19 15.38
N ASP A 75 9.90 14.56 15.80
CA ASP A 75 10.42 15.90 15.55
C ASP A 75 10.85 16.01 14.06
N PRO A 76 11.14 17.25 13.55
CA PRO A 76 11.49 17.42 12.14
C PRO A 76 12.71 16.62 11.69
N THR A 77 13.67 16.37 12.56
CA THR A 77 14.86 15.57 12.24
C THR A 77 14.51 14.09 12.15
N GLU A 78 13.69 13.61 13.08
CA GLU A 78 13.20 12.23 13.08
C GLU A 78 12.33 11.94 11.85
N VAL A 79 11.50 12.91 11.43
CA VAL A 79 10.66 12.77 10.22
C VAL A 79 11.52 12.57 8.98
N LYS A 80 12.59 13.35 8.83
CA LYS A 80 13.51 13.20 7.70
C LYS A 80 14.18 11.83 7.68
N GLY A 81 14.63 11.37 8.83
CA GLY A 81 15.24 10.04 8.99
C GLY A 81 14.25 8.93 8.69
N TRP A 82 13.02 9.08 9.16
CA TRP A 82 11.94 8.12 8.91
C TRP A 82 11.63 8.02 7.42
N ILE A 83 11.44 9.15 6.74
CA ILE A 83 11.15 9.20 5.30
C ILE A 83 12.27 8.52 4.51
N LYS A 84 13.53 8.88 4.79
CA LYS A 84 14.69 8.32 4.11
C LYS A 84 14.76 6.81 4.27
N ASN A 85 14.46 6.32 5.44
CA ASN A 85 14.43 4.89 5.75
C ASN A 85 13.32 4.18 4.97
N GLN A 86 12.14 4.79 4.88
CA GLN A 86 11.02 4.23 4.14
C GLN A 86 11.24 4.26 2.62
N GLU A 87 11.96 5.23 2.10
CA GLU A 87 12.33 5.30 0.67
C GLU A 87 13.10 4.06 0.20
N TYR A 88 13.80 3.41 1.11
CA TYR A 88 14.48 2.14 0.83
C TYR A 88 13.57 0.93 1.11
N LYS A 89 12.91 0.90 2.25
CA LYS A 89 12.16 -0.25 2.72
C LYS A 89 10.91 -0.55 1.88
N ILE A 90 10.15 0.48 1.51
CA ILE A 90 8.88 0.29 0.80
C ILE A 90 9.09 -0.28 -0.61
N PRO A 91 9.99 0.29 -1.46
CA PRO A 91 10.25 -0.31 -2.77
C PRO A 91 10.82 -1.72 -2.67
N HIS A 92 11.67 -1.97 -1.68
CA HIS A 92 12.24 -3.31 -1.47
C HIS A 92 11.15 -4.35 -1.17
N ALA A 93 10.25 -4.04 -0.22
CA ALA A 93 9.15 -4.93 0.12
C ALA A 93 8.17 -5.11 -1.05
N PHE A 94 7.87 -4.03 -1.77
CA PHE A 94 7.01 -4.08 -2.95
C PHE A 94 7.59 -5.01 -4.01
N ASN A 95 8.87 -4.87 -4.31
CA ASN A 95 9.53 -5.70 -5.32
C ASN A 95 9.65 -7.16 -4.89
N GLN A 96 9.82 -7.41 -3.60
CA GLN A 96 9.81 -8.79 -3.08
C GLN A 96 8.44 -9.43 -3.19
N PHE A 97 7.37 -8.66 -3.02
CA PHE A 97 6.01 -9.19 -3.06
C PHE A 97 5.47 -9.31 -4.49
N PHE A 98 5.62 -8.26 -5.30
CA PHE A 98 5.07 -8.21 -6.66
C PHE A 98 6.11 -8.40 -7.77
N GLY A 99 7.39 -8.19 -7.50
CA GLY A 99 8.45 -8.24 -8.49
C GLY A 99 8.68 -6.90 -9.21
N GLU A 100 9.90 -6.76 -9.75
CA GLU A 100 10.31 -5.53 -10.46
C GLU A 100 9.54 -5.29 -11.75
N GLU A 101 9.11 -6.36 -12.40
CA GLU A 101 8.36 -6.27 -13.66
C GLU A 101 7.03 -5.52 -13.46
N PHE A 102 6.32 -5.81 -12.38
CA PHE A 102 5.10 -5.10 -12.07
C PHE A 102 5.36 -3.65 -11.71
N TYR A 103 6.42 -3.37 -10.97
CA TYR A 103 6.84 -2.01 -10.64
C TYR A 103 7.10 -1.19 -11.92
N GLU A 104 7.79 -1.77 -12.89
CA GLU A 104 8.05 -1.13 -14.18
C GLU A 104 6.76 -0.93 -14.98
N GLN A 105 5.85 -1.89 -14.94
CA GLN A 105 4.53 -1.79 -15.58
C GLN A 105 3.72 -0.61 -15.06
N LEU A 106 3.85 -0.31 -13.76
CA LEU A 106 3.20 0.85 -13.14
C LEU A 106 3.85 2.19 -13.50
N GLY A 107 4.95 2.19 -14.27
CA GLY A 107 5.67 3.40 -14.65
C GLY A 107 6.65 3.86 -13.59
N CYS A 108 7.19 2.95 -12.80
CA CYS A 108 8.14 3.24 -11.72
C CYS A 108 7.63 4.36 -10.81
N PRO A 109 6.49 4.15 -10.11
CA PRO A 109 5.86 5.19 -9.34
C PRO A 109 6.76 5.71 -8.22
N MET A 110 6.60 6.99 -7.89
CA MET A 110 7.31 7.60 -6.77
C MET A 110 6.49 7.41 -5.49
N LEU A 111 7.19 7.30 -4.37
CA LEU A 111 6.56 7.29 -3.06
C LEU A 111 5.90 8.63 -2.78
N LYS A 112 4.68 8.59 -2.25
CA LYS A 112 3.91 9.78 -1.87
C LYS A 112 3.19 9.53 -0.55
N LEU A 113 2.86 10.64 0.11
CA LEU A 113 2.02 10.61 1.29
C LEU A 113 0.56 10.75 0.83
N TYR A 114 -0.27 9.77 1.18
CA TYR A 114 -1.69 9.76 0.85
C TYR A 114 -2.52 9.86 2.11
N ASN A 115 -3.54 10.71 2.08
CA ASN A 115 -4.52 10.84 3.14
C ASN A 115 -5.91 10.68 2.51
N PHE A 116 -6.67 9.71 2.99
CA PHE A 116 -8.01 9.46 2.46
C PHE A 116 -8.94 8.94 3.56
N VAL A 117 -10.23 9.11 3.34
CA VAL A 117 -11.27 8.58 4.22
C VAL A 117 -11.78 7.28 3.61
N ARG A 118 -11.68 6.20 4.37
CA ARG A 118 -12.07 4.88 3.91
C ARG A 118 -13.40 4.48 4.54
N PRO A 119 -14.48 4.29 3.76
CA PRO A 119 -15.70 3.68 4.27
C PRO A 119 -15.50 2.18 4.49
N TRP A 120 -16.08 1.71 5.55
CA TRP A 120 -16.00 0.30 5.95
C TRP A 120 -17.26 -0.48 5.64
#